data_32e18596299074398f9c1313a2b0afa6
#
_entry.id   32e18596299074398f9c1313a2b0afa6
#
_cell.length_a   1.000
_cell.length_b   1.000
_cell.length_c   1.000
_cell.angle_alpha   90.00
_cell.angle_beta   90.00
_cell.angle_gamma   90.00
#
_symmetry.space_group_name_H-M   'P 1'
#
loop_
_entity.id
_entity.type
_entity.pdbx_description
1 polymer ?
#
loop_
_entity_poly.entity_id
_entity_poly.type
_entity_poly.pdbx_seq_one_letter_code
_entity_poly.pdbx_strand_id
1 'polypeptide(L)'
;MSFTTTTRAVARALAGASLCAGMAAPAHAAILLGGTRVIVNEKDREASISMKNEGKAPYVVQAWLDAGEGRNKTPFLITPPLSRLDPGMENILRIMRVSSNDLPADRESVFWLNVKEIPEKAEGENVLQIAVRTRIKLFYRPAALRGGDASLARNSLKWAVAAGANGQGAVLKVINPTPYHVTFTGFRINKDQQDIHTEMLAPMAEQSYPLKAIKTPQAVTVTYTTINDYGGETAVEMVSVPAASEPVPLKPEPVPAGAGKP
;
A
#
# COMPACT_ATOMS: atom_id res chain seq x y z
N MET A 1 -3.66 0.21 -61.91
CA MET A 1 -2.33 0.30 -61.26
C MET A 1 -2.47 1.01 -59.91
N SER A 2 -3.02 0.37 -58.85
CA SER A 2 -3.17 1.03 -57.52
C SER A 2 -2.92 0.09 -56.31
N PHE A 3 -2.39 -1.13 -56.53
CA PHE A 3 -2.19 -2.12 -55.44
C PHE A 3 -0.84 -2.01 -54.71
N THR A 4 0.15 -1.35 -55.27
CA THR A 4 1.51 -1.29 -54.74
C THR A 4 1.74 -0.22 -53.68
N THR A 5 0.93 0.79 -53.63
CA THR A 5 1.03 1.91 -52.65
C THR A 5 0.48 1.54 -51.28
N THR A 6 -0.63 0.80 -51.26
CA THR A 6 -1.29 0.35 -50.01
C THR A 6 -0.45 -0.67 -49.23
N THR A 7 0.21 -1.60 -49.94
CA THR A 7 1.07 -2.61 -49.32
C THR A 7 2.34 -2.01 -48.68
N ARG A 8 2.90 -0.96 -49.29
CA ARG A 8 4.06 -0.23 -48.73
C ARG A 8 3.71 0.61 -47.52
N ALA A 9 2.49 1.18 -47.45
CA ALA A 9 2.01 1.91 -46.31
C ALA A 9 1.74 1.01 -45.10
N VAL A 10 1.14 -0.17 -45.33
CA VAL A 10 0.90 -1.17 -44.27
C VAL A 10 2.21 -1.74 -43.74
N ALA A 11 3.18 -2.03 -44.61
CA ALA A 11 4.51 -2.56 -44.22
C ALA A 11 5.29 -1.51 -43.36
N ARG A 12 5.19 -0.23 -43.70
CA ARG A 12 5.80 0.86 -42.90
C ARG A 12 5.12 1.08 -41.54
N ALA A 13 3.79 0.96 -41.48
CA ALA A 13 3.03 1.02 -40.23
C ALA A 13 3.35 -0.17 -39.32
N LEU A 14 3.46 -1.37 -39.84
CA LEU A 14 3.86 -2.56 -39.08
C LEU A 14 5.32 -2.48 -38.60
N ALA A 15 6.25 -1.98 -39.42
CA ALA A 15 7.63 -1.77 -38.99
C ALA A 15 7.76 -0.70 -37.89
N GLY A 16 6.97 0.38 -37.96
CA GLY A 16 6.90 1.41 -36.92
C GLY A 16 6.32 0.89 -35.60
N ALA A 17 5.27 0.08 -35.66
CA ALA A 17 4.65 -0.54 -34.49
C ALA A 17 5.58 -1.56 -33.79
N SER A 18 6.35 -2.34 -34.58
CA SER A 18 7.35 -3.28 -34.05
C SER A 18 8.50 -2.58 -33.33
N LEU A 19 8.91 -1.40 -33.80
CA LEU A 19 10.01 -0.63 -33.18
C LEU A 19 9.59 0.00 -31.83
N CYS A 20 8.32 0.40 -31.69
CA CYS A 20 7.79 0.93 -30.42
C CYS A 20 7.56 -0.16 -29.36
N ALA A 21 7.23 -1.39 -29.76
CA ALA A 21 7.01 -2.50 -28.83
C ALA A 21 8.32 -2.99 -28.14
N GLY A 22 9.48 -2.77 -28.76
CA GLY A 22 10.77 -3.17 -28.20
C GLY A 22 11.34 -2.26 -27.11
N MET A 23 10.74 -1.09 -26.83
CA MET A 23 11.29 -0.09 -25.88
C MET A 23 10.65 -0.13 -24.49
N ALA A 24 9.66 -0.98 -24.24
CA ALA A 24 9.04 -1.13 -22.91
C ALA A 24 9.87 -2.10 -22.04
N ALA A 25 11.11 -1.75 -21.72
CA ALA A 25 11.83 -2.47 -20.68
C ALA A 25 11.24 -2.08 -19.31
N PRO A 26 10.77 -3.03 -18.50
CA PRO A 26 10.27 -2.72 -17.18
C PRO A 26 11.42 -2.17 -16.32
N ALA A 27 11.26 -0.97 -15.78
CA ALA A 27 12.18 -0.40 -14.80
C ALA A 27 11.87 -1.06 -13.45
N HIS A 28 12.69 -1.98 -13.00
CA HIS A 28 12.62 -2.58 -11.68
C HIS A 28 13.59 -1.90 -10.73
N ALA A 29 13.17 -1.66 -9.47
CA ALA A 29 14.10 -1.40 -8.39
C ALA A 29 15.10 -2.57 -8.31
N ALA A 30 16.39 -2.27 -8.11
CA ALA A 30 17.39 -3.33 -8.07
C ALA A 30 17.34 -4.10 -6.74
N ILE A 31 16.92 -3.44 -5.65
CA ILE A 31 16.82 -4.07 -4.32
C ILE A 31 15.39 -4.51 -4.06
N LEU A 32 15.17 -5.81 -4.03
CA LEU A 32 13.92 -6.45 -3.68
C LEU A 32 13.85 -6.66 -2.16
N LEU A 33 12.75 -6.22 -1.53
CA LEU A 33 12.46 -6.54 -0.13
C LEU A 33 11.61 -7.81 -0.03
N GLY A 34 11.86 -8.64 0.99
CA GLY A 34 11.14 -9.88 1.26
C GLY A 34 9.70 -9.69 1.75
N GLY A 35 9.16 -8.47 1.68
CA GLY A 35 7.77 -8.16 2.03
C GLY A 35 7.42 -6.70 1.81
N THR A 36 6.11 -6.41 1.85
CA THR A 36 5.56 -5.05 1.69
C THR A 36 5.24 -4.38 3.02
N ARG A 37 5.48 -5.09 4.13
CA ARG A 37 5.29 -4.61 5.52
C ARG A 37 6.09 -5.45 6.51
N VAL A 38 6.30 -4.91 7.71
CA VAL A 38 6.94 -5.61 8.82
C VAL A 38 6.02 -5.55 10.03
N ILE A 39 5.85 -6.67 10.73
CA ILE A 39 5.13 -6.74 12.00
C ILE A 39 6.14 -6.92 13.13
N VAL A 40 6.11 -6.04 14.11
CA VAL A 40 6.93 -6.08 15.33
C VAL A 40 6.00 -6.31 16.50
N ASN A 41 6.00 -7.51 17.07
CA ASN A 41 5.23 -7.76 18.29
C ASN A 41 6.07 -7.37 19.51
N GLU A 42 5.42 -6.85 20.54
CA GLU A 42 6.11 -6.39 21.76
C GLU A 42 7.00 -7.44 22.43
N LYS A 43 6.60 -8.70 22.37
CA LYS A 43 7.32 -9.83 23.02
C LYS A 43 8.45 -10.38 22.18
N ASP A 44 8.52 -10.04 20.92
CA ASP A 44 9.58 -10.49 20.04
C ASP A 44 10.84 -9.66 20.30
N ARG A 45 11.98 -10.30 20.31
CA ARG A 45 13.26 -9.60 20.51
C ARG A 45 13.60 -8.71 19.32
N GLU A 46 13.24 -9.18 18.13
CA GLU A 46 13.47 -8.49 16.86
C GLU A 46 12.43 -8.92 15.82
N ALA A 47 12.22 -8.07 14.84
CA ALA A 47 11.61 -8.44 13.56
C ALA A 47 12.65 -8.30 12.45
N SER A 48 12.52 -9.05 11.39
CA SER A 48 13.48 -9.04 10.29
C SER A 48 12.78 -9.00 8.93
N ILE A 49 13.49 -8.44 7.95
CA ILE A 49 13.09 -8.48 6.55
C ILE A 49 14.31 -8.64 5.68
N SER A 50 14.24 -9.55 4.70
CA SER A 50 15.34 -9.74 3.76
C SER A 50 15.35 -8.63 2.70
N MET A 51 16.52 -8.36 2.16
CA MET A 51 16.74 -7.51 0.98
C MET A 51 17.73 -8.21 0.06
N LYS A 52 17.39 -8.28 -1.23
CA LYS A 52 18.19 -8.94 -2.26
C LYS A 52 18.48 -8.00 -3.40
N ASN A 53 19.71 -7.98 -3.87
CA ASN A 53 20.06 -7.26 -5.09
C ASN A 53 19.79 -8.13 -6.32
N GLU A 54 18.73 -7.86 -7.03
CA GLU A 54 18.40 -8.52 -8.32
C GLU A 54 18.94 -7.77 -9.54
N GLY A 55 19.60 -6.63 -9.30
CA GLY A 55 20.29 -5.86 -10.33
C GLY A 55 21.61 -6.49 -10.76
N LYS A 56 22.23 -5.88 -11.76
CA LYS A 56 23.51 -6.32 -12.34
C LYS A 56 24.73 -5.55 -11.78
N ALA A 57 24.49 -4.51 -11.01
CA ALA A 57 25.52 -3.65 -10.39
C ALA A 57 25.45 -3.72 -8.87
N PRO A 58 26.54 -3.45 -8.16
CA PRO A 58 26.51 -3.33 -6.70
C PRO A 58 25.81 -2.03 -6.29
N TYR A 59 25.15 -2.07 -5.12
CA TYR A 59 24.51 -0.93 -4.50
C TYR A 59 24.95 -0.77 -3.06
N VAL A 60 25.04 0.46 -2.60
CA VAL A 60 25.04 0.76 -1.18
C VAL A 60 23.58 0.96 -0.78
N VAL A 61 23.12 0.17 0.18
CA VAL A 61 21.75 0.22 0.69
C VAL A 61 21.75 0.95 2.02
N GLN A 62 20.96 2.02 2.10
CA GLN A 62 20.72 2.76 3.34
C GLN A 62 19.32 2.46 3.85
N ALA A 63 19.20 2.01 5.11
CA ALA A 63 17.93 1.71 5.75
C ALA A 63 17.73 2.56 7.00
N TRP A 64 16.51 3.08 7.20
CA TRP A 64 16.14 3.83 8.39
C TRP A 64 14.63 3.75 8.64
N LEU A 65 14.22 4.15 9.85
CA LEU A 65 12.82 4.20 10.27
C LEU A 65 12.38 5.65 10.49
N ASP A 66 11.12 5.93 10.17
CA ASP A 66 10.45 7.20 10.51
C ASP A 66 9.03 6.96 11.06
N ALA A 67 8.51 7.94 11.78
CA ALA A 67 7.15 7.92 12.33
C ALA A 67 6.13 8.67 11.44
N GLY A 68 6.46 8.91 10.18
CA GLY A 68 5.64 9.70 9.26
C GLY A 68 5.80 11.21 9.45
N GLU A 69 5.29 11.99 8.49
CA GLU A 69 5.24 13.46 8.56
C GLU A 69 6.57 14.14 8.92
N GLY A 70 7.70 13.58 8.43
CA GLY A 70 9.03 14.11 8.71
C GLY A 70 9.59 13.80 10.11
N ARG A 71 8.87 13.04 10.93
CA ARG A 71 9.33 12.65 12.26
C ARG A 71 10.28 11.45 12.20
N ASN A 72 11.56 11.71 12.34
CA ASN A 72 12.61 10.67 12.22
C ASN A 72 12.91 9.93 13.54
N LYS A 73 12.37 10.39 14.68
CA LYS A 73 12.56 9.74 15.97
C LYS A 73 11.57 8.58 16.12
N THR A 74 12.09 7.37 16.29
CA THR A 74 11.31 6.15 16.53
C THR A 74 11.88 5.37 17.71
N PRO A 75 11.07 4.53 18.40
CA PRO A 75 11.55 3.68 19.47
C PRO A 75 12.24 2.41 18.97
N PHE A 76 12.68 2.38 17.73
CA PHE A 76 13.29 1.22 17.09
C PHE A 76 14.67 1.55 16.54
N LEU A 77 15.54 0.55 16.59
CA LEU A 77 16.83 0.53 15.92
C LEU A 77 16.77 -0.44 14.75
N ILE A 78 17.37 -0.06 13.63
CA ILE A 78 17.57 -0.94 12.46
C ILE A 78 19.04 -1.25 12.26
N THR A 79 19.36 -2.51 11.92
CA THR A 79 20.73 -2.93 11.67
C THR A 79 20.80 -3.97 10.53
N PRO A 80 21.78 -3.85 9.61
CA PRO A 80 22.70 -2.73 9.45
C PRO A 80 22.01 -1.49 8.84
N PRO A 81 22.30 -0.25 9.27
CA PRO A 81 21.72 0.97 8.68
C PRO A 81 22.32 1.31 7.32
N LEU A 82 23.50 0.79 7.03
CA LEU A 82 24.19 0.94 5.77
C LEU A 82 24.91 -0.37 5.44
N SER A 83 24.75 -0.86 4.21
CA SER A 83 25.44 -2.07 3.74
C SER A 83 25.67 -2.01 2.24
N ARG A 84 26.76 -2.62 1.78
CA ARG A 84 26.97 -2.90 0.36
C ARG A 84 26.29 -4.21 0.03
N LEU A 85 25.62 -4.25 -1.11
CA LEU A 85 24.94 -5.44 -1.61
C LEU A 85 25.34 -5.66 -3.07
N ASP A 86 26.20 -6.66 -3.29
CA ASP A 86 26.67 -7.03 -4.64
C ASP A 86 25.56 -7.76 -5.41
N PRO A 87 25.65 -7.86 -6.75
CA PRO A 87 24.65 -8.55 -7.57
C PRO A 87 24.35 -9.96 -7.09
N GLY A 88 23.05 -10.29 -6.96
CA GLY A 88 22.56 -11.59 -6.49
C GLY A 88 22.71 -11.85 -5.00
N MET A 89 23.40 -10.99 -4.26
CA MET A 89 23.55 -11.14 -2.82
C MET A 89 22.30 -10.71 -2.04
N GLU A 90 22.12 -11.35 -0.90
CA GLU A 90 21.02 -11.08 0.03
C GLU A 90 21.59 -10.67 1.39
N ASN A 91 20.86 -9.81 2.09
CA ASN A 91 21.13 -9.42 3.47
C ASN A 91 19.81 -9.30 4.24
N ILE A 92 19.87 -9.26 5.56
CA ILE A 92 18.71 -9.17 6.45
C ILE A 92 18.80 -7.87 7.25
N LEU A 93 17.76 -7.06 7.18
CA LEU A 93 17.54 -5.93 8.08
C LEU A 93 16.83 -6.44 9.34
N ARG A 94 17.44 -6.17 10.50
CA ARG A 94 16.88 -6.49 11.81
C ARG A 94 16.38 -5.22 12.47
N ILE A 95 15.20 -5.30 13.03
CA ILE A 95 14.51 -4.18 13.67
C ILE A 95 14.26 -4.57 15.12
N MET A 96 14.86 -3.82 16.03
CA MET A 96 14.79 -4.06 17.47
C MET A 96 14.15 -2.87 18.18
N ARG A 97 13.31 -3.12 19.17
CA ARG A 97 12.78 -2.07 20.05
C ARG A 97 13.84 -1.69 21.07
N VAL A 98 14.13 -0.39 21.19
CA VAL A 98 15.16 0.15 22.08
C VAL A 98 14.60 1.01 23.22
N SER A 99 13.33 1.41 23.13
CA SER A 99 12.65 2.21 24.16
C SER A 99 11.31 1.59 24.51
N SER A 100 10.92 1.61 25.78
CA SER A 100 9.77 0.86 26.29
C SER A 100 8.49 1.70 26.43
N ASN A 101 8.52 3.05 26.37
CA ASN A 101 7.55 3.78 27.18
C ASN A 101 6.56 4.71 26.47
N ASP A 102 6.58 4.85 25.13
CA ASP A 102 5.79 5.91 24.50
C ASP A 102 4.75 5.40 23.48
N LEU A 103 4.54 4.09 23.39
CA LEU A 103 3.57 3.53 22.45
C LEU A 103 2.29 3.09 23.16
N PRO A 104 1.11 3.31 22.53
CA PRO A 104 -0.15 2.81 23.06
C PRO A 104 -0.07 1.31 23.35
N ALA A 105 -0.57 0.91 24.53
CA ALA A 105 -0.59 -0.51 24.91
C ALA A 105 -1.86 -1.24 24.47
N ASP A 106 -2.86 -0.50 23.96
CA ASP A 106 -4.19 -0.98 23.62
C ASP A 106 -4.44 -1.12 22.11
N ARG A 107 -3.53 -0.61 21.28
CA ARG A 107 -3.69 -0.61 19.81
C ARG A 107 -2.38 -0.64 19.06
N GLU A 108 -2.42 -0.98 17.78
CA GLU A 108 -1.29 -0.89 16.88
C GLU A 108 -0.76 0.53 16.74
N SER A 109 0.57 0.63 16.56
CA SER A 109 1.22 1.86 16.10
C SER A 109 1.89 1.61 14.77
N VAL A 110 1.90 2.61 13.87
CA VAL A 110 2.52 2.51 12.56
C VAL A 110 3.76 3.38 12.45
N PHE A 111 4.78 2.81 11.82
CA PHE A 111 6.04 3.44 11.44
C PHE A 111 6.35 3.07 9.99
N TRP A 112 7.44 3.62 9.48
CA TRP A 112 7.83 3.42 8.10
C TRP A 112 9.27 2.97 8.03
N LEU A 113 9.50 1.82 7.39
CA LEU A 113 10.82 1.36 6.98
C LEU A 113 11.12 1.93 5.61
N ASN A 114 12.24 2.62 5.51
CA ASN A 114 12.78 3.17 4.28
C ASN A 114 14.05 2.44 3.90
N VAL A 115 14.14 2.06 2.64
CA VAL A 115 15.31 1.42 2.06
C VAL A 115 15.65 2.19 0.79
N LYS A 116 16.83 2.85 0.78
CA LYS A 116 17.30 3.64 -0.35
C LYS A 116 18.47 2.92 -1.03
N GLU A 117 18.35 2.76 -2.33
CA GLU A 117 19.39 2.24 -3.21
C GLU A 117 20.29 3.40 -3.64
N ILE A 118 21.58 3.28 -3.39
CA ILE A 118 22.59 4.25 -3.79
C ILE A 118 23.50 3.55 -4.78
N PRO A 119 23.36 3.80 -6.10
CA PRO A 119 24.20 3.19 -7.12
C PRO A 119 25.62 3.72 -7.04
N GLU A 120 26.58 3.02 -7.62
CA GLU A 120 27.94 3.54 -7.86
C GLU A 120 27.86 4.78 -8.73
N LYS A 121 28.83 5.67 -8.55
CA LYS A 121 28.91 6.89 -9.35
C LYS A 121 28.97 6.55 -10.83
N ALA A 122 28.08 7.13 -11.61
CA ALA A 122 28.08 6.96 -13.06
C ALA A 122 29.36 7.58 -13.67
N GLU A 123 29.93 6.90 -14.65
CA GLU A 123 31.04 7.40 -15.44
C GLU A 123 30.50 8.20 -16.64
N GLY A 124 31.11 9.36 -16.95
CA GLY A 124 30.78 10.18 -18.09
C GLY A 124 30.09 11.51 -17.72
N GLU A 125 30.00 12.40 -18.73
CA GLU A 125 29.29 13.68 -18.65
C GLU A 125 27.82 13.48 -19.08
N ASN A 126 26.90 14.23 -18.48
CA ASN A 126 25.45 14.21 -18.80
C ASN A 126 24.76 12.85 -18.60
N VAL A 127 25.12 12.12 -17.56
CA VAL A 127 24.49 10.83 -17.20
C VAL A 127 23.38 11.05 -16.18
N LEU A 128 22.17 10.53 -16.47
CA LEU A 128 21.09 10.49 -15.50
C LEU A 128 21.30 9.30 -14.54
N GLN A 129 21.43 9.58 -13.24
CA GLN A 129 21.55 8.59 -12.21
C GLN A 129 20.31 8.60 -11.31
N ILE A 130 19.60 7.48 -11.22
CA ILE A 130 18.36 7.35 -10.44
C ILE A 130 18.67 6.55 -9.17
N ALA A 131 18.32 7.12 -8.02
CA ALA A 131 18.32 6.45 -6.74
C ALA A 131 16.87 6.15 -6.33
N VAL A 132 16.54 4.87 -6.13
CA VAL A 132 15.21 4.44 -5.72
C VAL A 132 15.14 4.39 -4.20
N ARG A 133 14.01 4.82 -3.65
CA ARG A 133 13.66 4.68 -2.24
C ARG A 133 12.37 3.88 -2.12
N THR A 134 12.46 2.71 -1.56
CA THR A 134 11.31 1.89 -1.18
C THR A 134 10.90 2.22 0.24
N ARG A 135 9.60 2.46 0.45
CA ARG A 135 9.04 2.79 1.76
C ARG A 135 7.87 1.86 2.07
N ILE A 136 8.03 1.05 3.12
CA ILE A 136 7.02 0.08 3.56
C ILE A 136 6.57 0.35 4.99
N LYS A 137 5.37 -0.15 5.34
CA LYS A 137 4.81 0.00 6.69
C LYS A 137 5.47 -0.94 7.69
N LEU A 138 5.70 -0.45 8.89
CA LEU A 138 6.07 -1.23 10.05
C LEU A 138 4.97 -1.07 11.10
N PHE A 139 4.34 -2.16 11.50
CA PHE A 139 3.32 -2.17 12.53
C PHE A 139 3.89 -2.71 13.84
N TYR A 140 3.77 -1.94 14.90
CA TYR A 140 4.05 -2.41 16.25
C TYR A 140 2.78 -2.89 16.92
N ARG A 141 2.79 -4.10 17.47
CA ARG A 141 1.67 -4.72 18.20
C ARG A 141 2.01 -4.93 19.66
N PRO A 142 1.33 -4.22 20.58
CA PRO A 142 1.49 -4.43 22.00
C PRO A 142 1.00 -5.81 22.43
N ALA A 143 1.44 -6.26 23.60
CA ALA A 143 1.14 -7.59 24.12
C ALA A 143 -0.36 -7.86 24.31
N ALA A 144 -1.15 -6.80 24.54
CA ALA A 144 -2.61 -6.90 24.65
C ALA A 144 -3.29 -7.39 23.36
N LEU A 145 -2.66 -7.21 22.20
CA LEU A 145 -3.20 -7.67 20.91
C LEU A 145 -2.75 -9.09 20.53
N ARG A 146 -2.08 -9.79 21.43
CA ARG A 146 -1.56 -11.13 21.16
C ARG A 146 -2.69 -12.13 20.90
N GLY A 147 -2.54 -12.90 19.82
CA GLY A 147 -3.55 -13.90 19.43
C GLY A 147 -4.75 -13.34 18.69
N GLY A 148 -4.83 -12.02 18.53
CA GLY A 148 -5.81 -11.40 17.63
C GLY A 148 -5.37 -11.50 16.16
N ASP A 149 -6.34 -11.52 15.29
CA ASP A 149 -6.12 -11.54 13.83
C ASP A 149 -6.49 -10.17 13.25
N ALA A 150 -5.46 -9.40 12.88
CA ALA A 150 -5.64 -8.08 12.25
C ALA A 150 -6.43 -8.16 10.94
N SER A 151 -6.36 -9.31 10.24
CA SER A 151 -7.10 -9.50 9.00
C SER A 151 -8.61 -9.50 9.20
N LEU A 152 -9.10 -9.80 10.41
CA LEU A 152 -10.52 -9.77 10.76
C LEU A 152 -11.04 -8.38 11.11
N ALA A 153 -10.17 -7.39 11.31
CA ALA A 153 -10.56 -6.01 11.63
C ALA A 153 -11.54 -5.43 10.60
N ARG A 154 -11.40 -5.79 9.32
CA ARG A 154 -12.30 -5.38 8.24
C ARG A 154 -13.76 -5.82 8.46
N ASN A 155 -14.01 -6.89 9.21
CA ASN A 155 -15.35 -7.42 9.49
C ASN A 155 -16.12 -6.61 10.55
N SER A 156 -15.42 -5.71 11.26
CA SER A 156 -15.98 -4.90 12.35
C SER A 156 -16.18 -3.45 11.97
N LEU A 157 -15.88 -3.08 10.73
CA LEU A 157 -16.00 -1.71 10.26
C LEU A 157 -17.45 -1.24 10.31
N LYS A 158 -17.63 0.07 10.60
CA LYS A 158 -18.93 0.72 10.55
C LYS A 158 -18.97 1.68 9.37
N TRP A 159 -20.12 1.74 8.71
CA TRP A 159 -20.29 2.44 7.46
C TRP A 159 -21.58 3.28 7.45
N ALA A 160 -21.54 4.44 6.81
CA ALA A 160 -22.72 5.23 6.48
C ALA A 160 -22.51 6.07 5.24
N VAL A 161 -23.56 6.39 4.53
CA VAL A 161 -23.59 7.50 3.57
C VAL A 161 -24.33 8.68 4.23
N ALA A 162 -23.59 9.72 4.55
CA ALA A 162 -24.11 10.92 5.21
C ALA A 162 -24.09 12.15 4.29
N ALA A 163 -24.76 13.22 4.71
CA ALA A 163 -24.63 14.50 4.03
C ALA A 163 -23.21 15.04 4.16
N GLY A 164 -22.72 15.64 3.09
CA GLY A 164 -21.45 16.33 3.09
C GLY A 164 -21.45 17.60 3.94
N ALA A 165 -20.32 18.30 3.97
CA ALA A 165 -20.19 19.56 4.68
C ALA A 165 -21.29 20.55 4.22
N ASN A 166 -21.87 21.26 5.18
CA ASN A 166 -22.99 22.21 4.96
C ASN A 166 -24.24 21.58 4.30
N GLY A 167 -24.45 20.28 4.43
CA GLY A 167 -25.58 19.57 3.88
C GLY A 167 -25.53 19.38 2.35
N GLN A 168 -24.42 19.69 1.71
CA GLN A 168 -24.26 19.56 0.27
C GLN A 168 -23.50 18.28 -0.11
N GLY A 169 -24.05 17.55 -1.09
CA GLY A 169 -23.46 16.31 -1.58
C GLY A 169 -23.60 15.15 -0.60
N ALA A 170 -22.89 14.07 -0.87
CA ALA A 170 -22.82 12.89 -0.02
C ALA A 170 -21.37 12.50 0.29
N VAL A 171 -21.16 11.93 1.47
CA VAL A 171 -19.88 11.39 1.92
C VAL A 171 -20.05 9.96 2.41
N LEU A 172 -19.12 9.09 2.07
CA LEU A 172 -18.99 7.77 2.66
C LEU A 172 -18.18 7.90 3.94
N LYS A 173 -18.76 7.59 5.09
CA LYS A 173 -18.10 7.53 6.38
C LYS A 173 -17.72 6.10 6.71
N VAL A 174 -16.49 5.89 7.15
CA VAL A 174 -15.98 4.59 7.57
C VAL A 174 -15.33 4.73 8.94
N ILE A 175 -15.79 3.96 9.92
CA ILE A 175 -15.19 3.90 11.26
C ILE A 175 -14.53 2.54 11.46
N ASN A 176 -13.32 2.54 11.94
CA ASN A 176 -12.61 1.38 12.42
C ASN A 176 -12.64 1.32 13.96
N PRO A 177 -13.54 0.53 14.58
CA PRO A 177 -13.61 0.43 16.04
C PRO A 177 -12.58 -0.56 16.61
N THR A 178 -11.71 -1.13 15.78
CA THR A 178 -10.77 -2.16 16.20
C THR A 178 -9.42 -1.58 16.59
N PRO A 179 -8.59 -2.30 17.34
CA PRO A 179 -7.25 -1.85 17.70
C PRO A 179 -6.22 -2.03 16.56
N TYR A 180 -6.61 -2.46 15.38
CA TYR A 180 -5.73 -2.72 14.23
C TYR A 180 -5.93 -1.69 13.14
N HIS A 181 -4.87 -1.41 12.38
CA HIS A 181 -4.98 -0.65 11.13
C HIS A 181 -5.64 -1.48 10.04
N VAL A 182 -6.46 -0.84 9.22
CA VAL A 182 -7.04 -1.46 8.03
C VAL A 182 -6.51 -0.74 6.80
N THR A 183 -5.75 -1.45 5.96
CA THR A 183 -5.24 -0.90 4.70
C THR A 183 -6.12 -1.38 3.56
N PHE A 184 -6.83 -0.47 2.92
CA PHE A 184 -7.61 -0.74 1.72
C PHE A 184 -6.75 -0.56 0.47
N THR A 185 -7.12 -1.22 -0.62
CA THR A 185 -6.53 -0.96 -1.95
C THR A 185 -7.24 0.16 -2.70
N GLY A 186 -8.51 0.38 -2.37
CA GLY A 186 -9.41 1.38 -2.93
C GLY A 186 -10.85 1.00 -2.67
N PHE A 187 -11.78 1.91 -2.96
CA PHE A 187 -13.22 1.64 -2.95
C PHE A 187 -13.78 1.83 -4.34
N ARG A 188 -14.61 0.89 -4.77
CA ARG A 188 -15.43 1.02 -5.95
C ARG A 188 -16.88 1.17 -5.52
N ILE A 189 -17.52 2.26 -5.93
CA ILE A 189 -18.89 2.62 -5.54
C ILE A 189 -19.86 2.23 -6.65
N ASN A 190 -20.94 1.53 -6.32
CA ASN A 190 -22.01 1.10 -7.23
C ASN A 190 -21.43 0.48 -8.52
N LYS A 191 -20.57 -0.53 -8.38
CA LYS A 191 -19.74 -1.14 -9.43
C LYS A 191 -18.71 -0.11 -9.94
N ASP A 192 -18.97 0.55 -11.06
CA ASP A 192 -17.99 1.43 -11.72
C ASP A 192 -18.42 2.90 -11.72
N GLN A 193 -19.37 3.30 -10.85
CA GLN A 193 -19.86 4.68 -10.82
C GLN A 193 -18.79 5.65 -10.31
N GLN A 194 -18.00 5.25 -9.34
CA GLN A 194 -16.87 6.03 -8.80
C GLN A 194 -15.84 5.13 -8.16
N ASP A 195 -14.56 5.33 -8.51
CA ASP A 195 -13.43 4.81 -7.78
C ASP A 195 -12.92 5.85 -6.79
N ILE A 196 -12.58 5.40 -5.57
CA ILE A 196 -12.03 6.25 -4.51
C ILE A 196 -10.69 5.68 -4.11
N HIS A 197 -9.64 6.48 -4.27
CA HIS A 197 -8.36 6.17 -3.67
C HIS A 197 -8.47 6.31 -2.15
N THR A 198 -8.04 5.27 -1.44
CA THR A 198 -8.16 5.21 0.01
C THR A 198 -6.79 5.20 0.67
N GLU A 199 -6.74 5.76 1.85
CA GLU A 199 -5.60 5.64 2.74
C GLU A 199 -5.85 4.54 3.77
N MET A 200 -4.81 4.22 4.54
CA MET A 200 -4.93 3.29 5.66
C MET A 200 -5.77 3.92 6.78
N LEU A 201 -6.78 3.22 7.23
CA LEU A 201 -7.64 3.63 8.34
C LEU A 201 -6.99 3.19 9.67
N ALA A 202 -6.68 4.16 10.51
CA ALA A 202 -6.04 3.92 11.80
C ALA A 202 -6.97 3.22 12.81
N PRO A 203 -6.43 2.61 13.87
CA PRO A 203 -7.23 2.08 14.97
C PRO A 203 -8.09 3.16 15.63
N MET A 204 -9.33 2.82 15.98
CA MET A 204 -10.29 3.71 16.66
C MET A 204 -10.53 5.05 15.93
N ALA A 205 -10.37 5.06 14.59
CA ALA A 205 -10.48 6.26 13.78
C ALA A 205 -11.66 6.22 12.82
N GLU A 206 -12.08 7.40 12.40
CA GLU A 206 -13.07 7.63 11.35
C GLU A 206 -12.39 8.32 10.16
N GLN A 207 -12.84 7.98 8.96
CA GLN A 207 -12.47 8.67 7.73
C GLN A 207 -13.69 8.88 6.84
N SER A 208 -13.73 10.02 6.16
CA SER A 208 -14.82 10.39 5.26
C SER A 208 -14.30 10.60 3.84
N TYR A 209 -15.03 10.05 2.87
CA TYR A 209 -14.67 10.10 1.45
C TYR A 209 -15.80 10.77 0.65
N PRO A 210 -15.53 11.84 -0.11
CA PRO A 210 -16.53 12.49 -0.93
C PRO A 210 -17.07 11.57 -2.03
N LEU A 211 -18.38 11.46 -2.13
CA LEU A 211 -19.08 10.74 -3.20
C LEU A 211 -19.45 11.72 -4.31
N LYS A 212 -18.51 12.00 -5.22
CA LYS A 212 -18.65 13.04 -6.26
C LYS A 212 -19.83 12.78 -7.21
N ALA A 213 -20.10 11.50 -7.50
CA ALA A 213 -21.18 11.08 -8.38
C ALA A 213 -22.58 11.11 -7.70
N ILE A 214 -22.64 11.28 -6.37
CA ILE A 214 -23.87 11.19 -5.57
C ILE A 214 -24.15 12.54 -4.93
N LYS A 215 -25.26 13.17 -5.32
CA LYS A 215 -25.60 14.55 -4.90
C LYS A 215 -26.32 14.63 -3.56
N THR A 216 -27.05 13.58 -3.20
CA THR A 216 -27.81 13.48 -1.94
C THR A 216 -27.53 12.13 -1.29
N PRO A 217 -27.51 12.04 0.05
CA PRO A 217 -27.34 10.77 0.73
C PRO A 217 -28.34 9.71 0.27
N GLN A 218 -27.84 8.60 -0.21
CA GLN A 218 -28.61 7.43 -0.61
C GLN A 218 -27.78 6.16 -0.36
N ALA A 219 -28.43 5.00 -0.32
CA ALA A 219 -27.73 3.75 -0.16
C ALA A 219 -26.79 3.50 -1.36
N VAL A 220 -25.60 2.97 -1.07
CA VAL A 220 -24.59 2.61 -2.08
C VAL A 220 -24.02 1.23 -1.80
N THR A 221 -23.52 0.60 -2.83
CA THR A 221 -22.68 -0.59 -2.70
C THR A 221 -21.22 -0.17 -2.75
N VAL A 222 -20.42 -0.65 -1.79
CA VAL A 222 -18.96 -0.43 -1.74
C VAL A 222 -18.27 -1.77 -1.92
N THR A 223 -17.46 -1.89 -2.96
CA THR A 223 -16.59 -3.06 -3.20
C THR A 223 -15.16 -2.69 -2.87
N TYR A 224 -14.44 -3.55 -2.14
CA TYR A 224 -13.07 -3.29 -1.69
C TYR A 224 -12.28 -4.57 -1.45
N THR A 225 -10.95 -4.44 -1.38
CA THR A 225 -10.04 -5.43 -0.80
C THR A 225 -9.19 -4.76 0.27
N THR A 226 -8.65 -5.56 1.17
CA THR A 226 -7.69 -5.09 2.18
C THR A 226 -6.36 -5.83 2.03
N ILE A 227 -5.32 -5.29 2.64
CA ILE A 227 -4.00 -5.91 2.64
C ILE A 227 -3.77 -6.61 3.98
N ASN A 228 -3.51 -7.91 3.96
CA ASN A 228 -3.23 -8.71 5.15
C ASN A 228 -1.79 -8.53 5.67
N ASP A 229 -1.43 -9.17 6.77
CA ASP A 229 -0.10 -9.07 7.40
C ASP A 229 1.04 -9.58 6.52
N TYR A 230 0.76 -10.49 5.60
CA TYR A 230 1.75 -11.01 4.64
C TYR A 230 1.95 -10.09 3.44
N GLY A 231 1.19 -8.98 3.36
CA GLY A 231 1.27 -8.03 2.25
C GLY A 231 0.44 -8.42 1.02
N GLY A 232 -0.33 -9.50 1.12
CA GLY A 232 -1.25 -9.94 0.07
C GLY A 232 -2.62 -9.30 0.22
N GLU A 233 -3.33 -9.18 -0.90
CA GLU A 233 -4.73 -8.75 -0.92
C GLU A 233 -5.64 -9.83 -0.34
N THR A 234 -6.66 -9.42 0.41
CA THR A 234 -7.76 -10.31 0.83
C THR A 234 -8.70 -10.61 -0.34
N ALA A 235 -9.67 -11.49 -0.14
CA ALA A 235 -10.75 -11.65 -1.10
C ALA A 235 -11.49 -10.32 -1.31
N VAL A 236 -12.05 -10.14 -2.50
CA VAL A 236 -12.89 -8.97 -2.80
C VAL A 236 -14.18 -9.07 -1.99
N GLU A 237 -14.48 -8.02 -1.27
CA GLU A 237 -15.64 -7.93 -0.39
C GLU A 237 -16.55 -6.77 -0.81
N MET A 238 -17.83 -6.90 -0.49
CA MET A 238 -18.86 -5.93 -0.78
C MET A 238 -19.71 -5.64 0.45
N VAL A 239 -20.06 -4.39 0.65
CA VAL A 239 -21.04 -3.97 1.66
C VAL A 239 -22.09 -3.07 1.03
N SER A 240 -23.36 -3.27 1.44
CA SER A 240 -24.46 -2.37 1.09
C SER A 240 -24.59 -1.33 2.20
N VAL A 241 -24.12 -0.11 1.93
CA VAL A 241 -24.05 0.98 2.90
C VAL A 241 -25.32 1.82 2.84
N PRO A 242 -26.10 1.92 3.94
CA PRO A 242 -27.32 2.73 3.97
C PRO A 242 -27.03 4.22 4.02
N ALA A 243 -28.01 5.03 3.61
CA ALA A 243 -28.04 6.44 3.94
C ALA A 243 -28.38 6.58 5.43
N ALA A 244 -27.44 7.08 6.22
CA ALA A 244 -27.58 7.26 7.65
C ALA A 244 -26.68 8.42 8.13
N SER A 245 -27.10 9.12 9.18
CA SER A 245 -26.28 10.15 9.81
C SER A 245 -25.10 9.57 10.56
N GLU A 246 -25.29 8.37 11.14
CA GLU A 246 -24.26 7.67 11.91
C GLU A 246 -23.91 6.31 11.30
N PRO A 247 -22.63 5.94 11.32
CA PRO A 247 -22.17 4.67 10.79
C PRO A 247 -22.65 3.47 11.60
N VAL A 248 -23.14 2.47 10.89
CA VAL A 248 -23.62 1.21 11.45
C VAL A 248 -22.66 0.07 11.14
N PRO A 249 -22.52 -0.94 12.02
CA PRO A 249 -21.72 -2.12 11.73
C PRO A 249 -22.33 -2.91 10.57
N LEU A 250 -21.53 -3.18 9.55
CA LEU A 250 -21.95 -3.99 8.40
C LEU A 250 -20.97 -5.13 8.21
N LYS A 251 -21.50 -6.33 8.02
CA LYS A 251 -20.69 -7.49 7.71
C LYS A 251 -20.44 -7.52 6.20
N PRO A 252 -19.18 -7.62 5.76
CA PRO A 252 -18.89 -7.73 4.34
C PRO A 252 -19.31 -9.09 3.79
N GLU A 253 -19.73 -9.10 2.54
CA GLU A 253 -20.05 -10.30 1.77
C GLU A 253 -18.98 -10.52 0.70
N PRO A 254 -18.56 -11.78 0.46
CA PRO A 254 -17.62 -12.07 -0.62
C PRO A 254 -18.27 -11.79 -1.98
N VAL A 255 -17.54 -11.15 -2.87
CA VAL A 255 -17.99 -10.95 -4.24
C VAL A 255 -17.79 -12.24 -5.04
N PRO A 256 -18.81 -12.74 -5.77
CA PRO A 256 -18.67 -13.93 -6.59
C PRO A 256 -17.51 -13.81 -7.59
N ALA A 257 -16.77 -14.90 -7.80
CA ALA A 257 -15.68 -14.95 -8.77
C ALA A 257 -16.20 -14.57 -10.17
N GLY A 258 -15.64 -13.51 -10.77
CA GLY A 258 -16.05 -12.96 -12.07
C GLY A 258 -16.51 -11.50 -12.04
N ALA A 259 -16.82 -10.93 -10.90
CA ALA A 259 -16.98 -9.49 -10.76
C ALA A 259 -15.59 -8.88 -10.55
N GLY A 260 -15.09 -8.13 -11.50
CA GLY A 260 -13.72 -7.61 -11.56
C GLY A 260 -13.20 -7.02 -10.25
N LYS A 261 -11.88 -7.14 -10.04
CA LYS A 261 -11.18 -6.50 -8.90
C LYS A 261 -11.35 -4.99 -8.92
N PRO A 262 -11.37 -4.33 -7.75
CA PRO A 262 -11.32 -2.88 -7.62
C PRO A 262 -9.99 -2.30 -8.14
#